data_3fe124c7a9ffa7e6490599ac8afe5694
#
_entry.id   3fe124c7a9ffa7e6490599ac8afe5694
#
_cell.length_a   1.000
_cell.length_b   1.000
_cell.length_c   1.000
_cell.angle_alpha   90.00
_cell.angle_beta   90.00
_cell.angle_gamma   90.00
#
_symmetry.space_group_name_H-M   'P 1'
#
loop_
_entity.id
_entity.type
_entity.pdbx_description
1 polymer ?
#
loop_
_entity_poly.entity_id
_entity_poly.type
_entity_poly.pdbx_seq_one_letter_code
_entity_poly.pdbx_strand_id
1 'polypeptide(L)'
;MKQAVHFGAGNIGRGFIAPILQANDYEVIFVDVNTDLIKQINEERQYKVTSLNIDGATEEKINDVKAIDLGDTEILNETLLNASLITTSVGPKFVESIYERVATLDNQKDQIFIAFENMYKASSSASSSINSRNKNLKIIDAVVDKIVPPQPPTSL
;
A
#
# COMPACT_ATOMS: atom_id res chain seq x y z
N MET A 1 5.85 -15.41 -6.59
CA MET A 1 6.09 -14.10 -5.96
C MET A 1 4.92 -13.79 -5.04
N LYS A 2 5.20 -13.34 -3.84
CA LYS A 2 4.17 -12.93 -2.88
C LYS A 2 3.55 -11.61 -3.28
N GLN A 3 2.27 -11.42 -2.99
CA GLN A 3 1.56 -10.18 -3.28
C GLN A 3 1.48 -9.28 -2.05
N ALA A 4 1.75 -8.01 -2.25
CA ALA A 4 1.49 -6.94 -1.30
C ALA A 4 0.41 -6.03 -1.86
N VAL A 5 -0.63 -5.80 -1.06
CA VAL A 5 -1.68 -4.82 -1.38
C VAL A 5 -1.37 -3.56 -0.58
N HIS A 6 -1.15 -2.46 -1.29
CA HIS A 6 -0.84 -1.17 -0.69
C HIS A 6 -1.97 -0.17 -0.92
N PHE A 7 -2.61 0.25 0.16
CA PHE A 7 -3.65 1.28 0.13
C PHE A 7 -3.01 2.67 0.09
N GLY A 8 -3.29 3.40 -0.96
CA GLY A 8 -2.73 4.73 -1.23
C GLY A 8 -1.69 4.72 -2.34
N ALA A 9 -2.09 5.12 -3.54
CA ALA A 9 -1.20 5.22 -4.70
C ALA A 9 -0.64 6.63 -4.89
N GLY A 10 -0.57 7.40 -3.81
CA GLY A 10 0.01 8.74 -3.81
C GLY A 10 1.53 8.73 -3.85
N ASN A 11 2.13 9.88 -3.53
CA ASN A 11 3.58 10.06 -3.65
C ASN A 11 4.38 9.14 -2.72
N ILE A 12 3.91 8.94 -1.48
CA ILE A 12 4.58 8.04 -0.52
C ILE A 12 4.47 6.58 -0.99
N GLY A 13 3.29 6.14 -1.39
CA GLY A 13 3.07 4.77 -1.86
C GLY A 13 3.93 4.44 -3.09
N ARG A 14 3.87 5.27 -4.11
CA ARG A 14 4.63 5.05 -5.35
C ARG A 14 6.13 5.34 -5.19
N GLY A 15 6.49 6.40 -4.46
CA GLY A 15 7.87 6.88 -4.40
C GLY A 15 8.72 6.24 -3.31
N PHE A 16 8.13 5.71 -2.26
CA PHE A 16 8.85 5.17 -1.11
C PHE A 16 8.48 3.72 -0.79
N ILE A 17 7.20 3.42 -0.64
CA ILE A 17 6.78 2.09 -0.17
C ILE A 17 6.92 1.02 -1.27
N ALA A 18 6.43 1.27 -2.47
CA ALA A 18 6.52 0.29 -3.56
C ALA A 18 7.95 -0.12 -3.91
N PRO A 19 8.94 0.80 -3.97
CA PRO A 19 10.33 0.39 -4.16
C PRO A 19 10.83 -0.59 -3.11
N ILE A 20 10.50 -0.36 -1.84
CA ILE A 20 10.88 -1.25 -0.73
C ILE A 20 10.22 -2.62 -0.88
N LEU A 21 8.93 -2.65 -1.21
CA LEU A 21 8.20 -3.89 -1.39
C LEU A 21 8.76 -4.73 -2.55
N GLN A 22 9.04 -4.10 -3.69
CA GLN A 22 9.64 -4.80 -4.83
C GLN A 22 11.06 -5.29 -4.53
N ALA A 23 11.84 -4.53 -3.79
CA ALA A 23 13.18 -4.95 -3.35
C ALA A 23 13.14 -6.18 -2.43
N ASN A 24 11.99 -6.47 -1.83
CA ASN A 24 11.75 -7.64 -0.98
C ASN A 24 10.90 -8.71 -1.69
N ASP A 25 10.90 -8.71 -3.01
CA ASP A 25 10.26 -9.71 -3.86
C ASP A 25 8.73 -9.77 -3.76
N TYR A 26 8.09 -8.64 -3.49
CA TYR A 26 6.64 -8.53 -3.54
C TYR A 26 6.17 -7.97 -4.89
N GLU A 27 5.13 -8.57 -5.45
CA GLU A 27 4.30 -7.94 -6.47
C GLU A 27 3.40 -6.90 -5.80
N VAL A 28 3.41 -5.66 -6.28
CA VAL A 28 2.68 -4.55 -5.67
C VAL A 28 1.36 -4.31 -6.39
N ILE A 29 0.29 -4.32 -5.61
CA ILE A 29 -1.05 -3.97 -6.07
C ILE A 29 -1.51 -2.77 -5.24
N PHE A 30 -1.67 -1.61 -5.90
CA PHE A 30 -2.17 -0.40 -5.26
C PHE A 30 -3.69 -0.43 -5.14
N VAL A 31 -4.21 0.21 -4.11
CA VAL A 31 -5.63 0.51 -3.96
C VAL A 31 -5.80 2.00 -3.73
N ASP A 32 -6.64 2.65 -4.49
CA ASP A 32 -6.88 4.09 -4.37
C ASP A 32 -8.32 4.44 -4.78
N VAL A 33 -8.74 5.66 -4.48
CA VAL A 33 -10.03 6.22 -4.90
C VAL A 33 -9.90 7.05 -6.17
N ASN A 34 -8.69 7.40 -6.58
CA ASN A 34 -8.41 8.21 -7.77
C ASN A 34 -8.48 7.35 -9.03
N THR A 35 -9.61 7.38 -9.72
CA THR A 35 -9.86 6.53 -10.88
C THR A 35 -8.93 6.81 -12.05
N ASP A 36 -8.54 8.06 -12.27
CA ASP A 36 -7.60 8.43 -13.34
C ASP A 36 -6.20 7.87 -13.08
N LEU A 37 -5.75 7.95 -11.84
CA LEU A 37 -4.46 7.38 -11.42
C LEU A 37 -4.47 5.85 -11.55
N ILE A 38 -5.54 5.19 -11.14
CA ILE A 38 -5.70 3.74 -11.26
C ILE A 38 -5.62 3.31 -12.72
N LYS A 39 -6.33 4.01 -13.60
CA LYS A 39 -6.28 3.75 -15.04
C LYS A 39 -4.86 3.90 -15.58
N GLN A 40 -4.19 4.98 -15.24
CA GLN A 40 -2.82 5.24 -15.69
C GLN A 40 -1.85 4.16 -15.21
N ILE A 41 -1.91 3.75 -13.94
CA ILE A 41 -1.08 2.67 -13.40
C ILE A 41 -1.30 1.36 -14.18
N ASN A 42 -2.56 1.02 -14.45
CA ASN A 42 -2.90 -0.23 -15.14
C ASN A 42 -2.51 -0.23 -16.62
N GLU A 43 -2.53 0.93 -17.28
CA GLU A 43 -2.10 1.08 -18.66
C GLU A 43 -0.58 1.04 -18.80
N GLU A 44 0.13 1.80 -17.97
CA GLU A 44 1.59 1.92 -18.04
C GLU A 44 2.31 0.77 -17.35
N ARG A 45 1.78 0.24 -16.26
CA ARG A 45 2.32 -0.88 -15.48
C ARG A 45 3.72 -0.68 -14.93
N GLN A 46 4.27 0.51 -15.06
CA GLN A 46 5.63 0.87 -14.65
C GLN A 46 5.77 2.37 -14.46
N TYR A 47 6.73 2.76 -13.64
CA TYR A 47 7.12 4.16 -13.48
C TYR A 47 8.54 4.26 -12.94
N LYS A 48 9.09 5.47 -12.95
CA LYS A 48 10.42 5.76 -12.40
C LYS A 48 10.31 6.51 -11.10
N VAL A 49 11.17 6.16 -10.15
CA VAL A 49 11.37 6.89 -8.91
C VAL A 49 12.76 7.51 -8.93
N THR A 50 12.80 8.84 -8.77
CA THR A 50 14.06 9.58 -8.69
C THR A 50 14.33 9.95 -7.24
N SER A 51 15.45 9.48 -6.69
CA SER A 51 15.90 9.81 -5.34
C SER A 51 16.99 10.87 -5.43
N LEU A 52 16.77 11.99 -4.73
CA LEU A 52 17.73 13.09 -4.66
C LEU A 52 18.57 12.97 -3.39
N ASN A 53 19.89 13.08 -3.54
CA ASN A 53 20.85 13.09 -2.44
C ASN A 53 21.94 14.13 -2.68
N ILE A 54 22.87 14.29 -1.74
CA ILE A 54 23.95 15.27 -1.83
C ILE A 54 24.87 14.99 -3.04
N ASP A 55 25.05 13.74 -3.40
CA ASP A 55 25.94 13.31 -4.48
C ASP A 55 25.26 13.26 -5.85
N GLY A 56 23.97 13.65 -5.95
CA GLY A 56 23.22 13.67 -7.19
C GLY A 56 21.87 12.97 -7.09
N ALA A 57 21.36 12.50 -8.24
CA ALA A 57 20.09 11.81 -8.34
C ALA A 57 20.32 10.37 -8.78
N THR A 58 19.55 9.43 -8.19
CA THR A 58 19.47 8.05 -8.62
C THR A 58 18.06 7.77 -9.13
N GLU A 59 17.94 6.98 -10.19
CA GLU A 59 16.66 6.54 -10.73
C GLU A 59 16.46 5.04 -10.50
N GLU A 60 15.25 4.68 -10.10
CA GLU A 60 14.83 3.30 -9.96
C GLU A 60 13.56 3.07 -10.76
N LYS A 61 13.50 2.00 -11.52
CA LYS A 61 12.31 1.65 -12.29
C LYS A 61 11.47 0.65 -11.50
N ILE A 62 10.20 1.00 -11.32
CA ILE A 62 9.22 0.14 -10.67
C ILE A 62 8.35 -0.49 -11.77
N ASN A 63 8.30 -1.81 -11.82
CA ASN A 63 7.66 -2.58 -12.88
C ASN A 63 6.50 -3.43 -12.36
N ASP A 64 5.66 -3.86 -13.29
CA ASP A 64 4.60 -4.85 -13.06
C ASP A 64 3.63 -4.47 -11.94
N VAL A 65 3.39 -3.17 -11.77
CA VAL A 65 2.41 -2.66 -10.82
C VAL A 65 1.00 -2.76 -11.37
N LYS A 66 0.04 -2.94 -10.47
CA LYS A 66 -1.40 -2.95 -10.76
C LYS A 66 -2.09 -2.03 -9.77
N ALA A 67 -3.30 -1.62 -10.09
CA ALA A 67 -4.12 -0.83 -9.20
C ALA A 67 -5.59 -1.24 -9.25
N ILE A 68 -6.26 -1.14 -8.11
CA ILE A 68 -7.67 -1.47 -7.93
C ILE A 68 -8.39 -0.27 -7.32
N ASP A 69 -9.59 0.01 -7.82
CA ASP A 69 -10.46 1.01 -7.22
C ASP A 69 -10.99 0.52 -5.86
N LEU A 70 -10.90 1.36 -4.84
CA LEU A 70 -11.42 1.05 -3.51
C LEU A 70 -12.92 0.70 -3.54
N GLY A 71 -13.67 1.27 -4.47
CA GLY A 71 -15.09 1.00 -4.68
C GLY A 71 -15.40 -0.36 -5.32
N ASP A 72 -14.41 -1.03 -5.90
CA ASP A 72 -14.58 -2.36 -6.51
C ASP A 72 -14.42 -3.46 -5.46
N THR A 73 -15.42 -3.61 -4.62
CA THR A 73 -15.40 -4.43 -3.41
C THR A 73 -15.11 -5.91 -3.71
N GLU A 74 -15.67 -6.47 -4.77
CA GLU A 74 -15.50 -7.88 -5.11
C GLU A 74 -14.04 -8.21 -5.47
N ILE A 75 -13.48 -7.47 -6.42
CA ILE A 75 -12.08 -7.63 -6.85
C ILE A 75 -11.13 -7.35 -5.68
N LEU A 76 -11.40 -6.30 -4.91
CA LEU A 76 -10.57 -5.94 -3.77
C LEU A 76 -10.55 -7.03 -2.70
N ASN A 77 -11.70 -7.57 -2.33
CA ASN A 77 -11.76 -8.64 -1.32
C ASN A 77 -11.05 -9.91 -1.80
N GLU A 78 -11.23 -10.30 -3.06
CA GLU A 78 -10.50 -11.43 -3.64
C GLU A 78 -8.98 -11.20 -3.60
N THR A 79 -8.54 -10.01 -3.96
CA THR A 79 -7.11 -9.64 -3.93
C THR A 79 -6.56 -9.65 -2.50
N LEU A 80 -7.31 -9.12 -1.54
CA LEU A 80 -6.91 -9.13 -0.13
C LEU A 80 -6.79 -10.56 0.44
N LEU A 81 -7.68 -11.46 0.05
CA LEU A 81 -7.61 -12.87 0.47
C LEU A 81 -6.34 -13.57 -0.02
N ASN A 82 -5.79 -13.15 -1.15
CA ASN A 82 -4.59 -13.72 -1.74
C ASN A 82 -3.29 -13.01 -1.32
N ALA A 83 -3.38 -11.85 -0.69
CA ALA A 83 -2.22 -11.07 -0.30
C ALA A 83 -1.50 -11.66 0.92
N SER A 84 -0.18 -11.57 0.93
CA SER A 84 0.65 -11.94 2.09
C SER A 84 0.94 -10.74 2.99
N LEU A 85 0.93 -9.54 2.41
CA LEU A 85 1.22 -8.29 3.11
C LEU A 85 0.20 -7.24 2.70
N ILE A 86 -0.33 -6.53 3.68
CA ILE A 86 -1.26 -5.41 3.46
C ILE A 86 -0.68 -4.18 4.15
N THR A 87 -0.51 -3.12 3.39
CA THR A 87 0.14 -1.89 3.87
C THR A 87 -0.70 -0.67 3.52
N THR A 88 -0.46 0.44 4.22
CA THR A 88 -1.18 1.69 3.99
C THR A 88 -0.26 2.91 3.95
N SER A 89 -0.62 3.90 3.14
CA SER A 89 -0.12 5.29 3.20
C SER A 89 -1.23 6.24 2.73
N VAL A 90 -2.35 6.22 3.45
CA VAL A 90 -3.59 6.95 3.11
C VAL A 90 -3.89 8.13 4.02
N GLY A 91 -3.13 8.28 5.08
CA GLY A 91 -3.40 9.20 6.18
C GLY A 91 -3.96 8.46 7.40
N PRO A 92 -3.54 8.85 8.63
CA PRO A 92 -3.88 8.10 9.85
C PRO A 92 -5.37 7.87 10.09
N LYS A 93 -6.21 8.84 9.72
CA LYS A 93 -7.66 8.76 9.95
C LYS A 93 -8.38 7.69 9.13
N PHE A 94 -7.76 7.18 8.06
CA PHE A 94 -8.37 6.15 7.20
C PHE A 94 -7.91 4.73 7.53
N VAL A 95 -6.90 4.58 8.38
CA VAL A 95 -6.27 3.27 8.66
C VAL A 95 -7.25 2.31 9.32
N GLU A 96 -8.06 2.80 10.27
CA GLU A 96 -9.03 1.95 10.98
C GLU A 96 -10.02 1.29 10.03
N SER A 97 -10.58 2.03 9.08
CA SER A 97 -11.55 1.49 8.12
C SER A 97 -10.92 0.45 7.18
N ILE A 98 -9.66 0.65 6.81
CA ILE A 98 -8.92 -0.32 5.99
C ILE A 98 -8.63 -1.59 6.81
N TYR A 99 -8.15 -1.42 8.03
CA TYR A 99 -7.90 -2.55 8.91
C TYR A 99 -9.18 -3.37 9.13
N GLU A 100 -10.32 -2.71 9.40
CA GLU A 100 -11.61 -3.38 9.57
C GLU A 100 -11.98 -4.22 8.35
N ARG A 101 -11.80 -3.70 7.15
CA ARG A 101 -12.04 -4.46 5.92
C ARG A 101 -11.24 -5.75 5.87
N VAL A 102 -9.96 -5.68 6.19
CA VAL A 102 -9.05 -6.85 6.17
C VAL A 102 -9.39 -7.81 7.31
N ALA A 103 -9.59 -7.29 8.51
CA ALA A 103 -9.82 -8.08 9.72
C ALA A 103 -11.14 -8.85 9.71
N THR A 104 -12.13 -8.39 8.95
CA THR A 104 -13.44 -9.03 8.83
C THR A 104 -13.51 -10.08 7.72
N LEU A 105 -12.48 -10.21 6.89
CA LEU A 105 -12.40 -11.28 5.91
C LEU A 105 -12.07 -12.60 6.60
N ASP A 106 -12.78 -13.65 6.21
CA ASP A 106 -12.50 -15.00 6.71
C ASP A 106 -11.36 -15.62 5.91
N ASN A 107 -10.13 -15.37 6.34
CA ASN A 107 -8.93 -15.81 5.66
C ASN A 107 -8.15 -16.82 6.52
N GLN A 108 -7.78 -17.93 5.91
CA GLN A 108 -6.96 -18.97 6.52
C GLN A 108 -5.45 -18.80 6.28
N LYS A 109 -5.09 -17.84 5.44
CA LYS A 109 -3.70 -17.57 5.06
C LYS A 109 -3.07 -16.58 6.05
N ASP A 110 -1.80 -16.82 6.40
CA ASP A 110 -1.04 -15.89 7.21
C ASP A 110 -0.83 -14.57 6.46
N GLN A 111 -1.18 -13.47 7.12
CA GLN A 111 -1.06 -12.12 6.58
C GLN A 111 -0.44 -11.18 7.59
N ILE A 112 0.25 -10.17 7.09
CA ILE A 112 0.83 -9.08 7.89
C ILE A 112 0.19 -7.77 7.47
N PHE A 113 -0.21 -6.97 8.46
CA PHE A 113 -0.73 -5.61 8.26
C PHE A 113 0.23 -4.59 8.85
N ILE A 114 0.66 -3.63 8.02
CA ILE A 114 1.54 -2.53 8.43
C ILE A 114 0.98 -1.22 7.90
N ALA A 115 0.64 -0.29 8.79
CA ALA A 115 0.29 1.07 8.40
C ALA A 115 1.57 1.92 8.34
N PHE A 116 1.96 2.32 7.13
CA PHE A 116 3.08 3.23 6.90
C PHE A 116 2.59 4.67 6.93
N GLU A 117 2.27 5.14 8.12
CA GLU A 117 1.72 6.48 8.36
C GLU A 117 2.66 7.28 9.28
N ASN A 118 2.55 8.59 9.22
CA ASN A 118 3.24 9.45 10.19
C ASN A 118 2.44 9.54 11.48
N MET A 119 2.32 8.42 12.17
CA MET A 119 1.57 8.27 13.42
C MET A 119 2.19 7.16 14.26
N TYR A 120 2.38 7.43 15.57
CA TYR A 120 2.87 6.43 16.51
C TYR A 120 1.86 5.29 16.68
N LYS A 121 2.32 4.06 16.51
CA LYS A 121 1.52 2.84 16.63
C LYS A 121 0.22 2.86 15.80
N ALA A 122 0.31 3.30 14.55
CA ALA A 122 -0.86 3.41 13.68
C ALA A 122 -1.58 2.08 13.49
N SER A 123 -0.86 1.00 13.28
CA SER A 123 -1.44 -0.34 13.10
C SER A 123 -2.11 -0.84 14.38
N SER A 124 -1.43 -0.76 15.51
CA SER A 124 -1.99 -1.17 16.81
C SER A 124 -3.20 -0.34 17.20
N SER A 125 -3.15 0.97 16.96
CA SER A 125 -4.28 1.88 17.22
C SER A 125 -5.51 1.52 16.40
N ALA A 126 -5.33 1.21 15.12
CA ALA A 126 -6.42 0.81 14.23
C ALA A 126 -7.05 -0.52 14.66
N SER A 127 -6.25 -1.44 15.18
CA SER A 127 -6.72 -2.78 15.56
C SER A 127 -7.40 -2.84 16.93
N SER A 128 -7.17 -1.85 17.79
CA SER A 128 -7.56 -1.92 19.22
C SER A 128 -9.07 -2.02 19.46
N SER A 129 -9.89 -1.47 18.56
CA SER A 129 -11.36 -1.43 18.69
C SER A 129 -12.08 -2.44 17.81
N ILE A 130 -11.35 -3.30 17.08
CA ILE A 130 -11.93 -4.19 16.08
C ILE A 130 -11.67 -5.64 16.42
N ASN A 131 -12.75 -6.44 16.48
CA ASN A 131 -12.65 -7.89 16.63
C ASN A 131 -12.33 -8.53 15.29
N SER A 132 -11.12 -9.05 15.14
CA SER A 132 -10.68 -9.71 13.92
C SER A 132 -11.27 -11.12 13.82
N ARG A 133 -11.87 -11.44 12.66
CA ARG A 133 -12.21 -12.82 12.27
C ARG A 133 -11.00 -13.54 11.69
N ASN A 134 -10.04 -12.78 11.18
CA ASN A 134 -8.82 -13.32 10.61
C ASN A 134 -7.78 -13.53 11.71
N LYS A 135 -7.76 -14.73 12.26
CA LYS A 135 -6.83 -15.10 13.35
C LYS A 135 -5.37 -15.18 12.88
N ASN A 136 -5.14 -15.22 11.57
CA ASN A 136 -3.82 -15.31 10.97
C ASN A 136 -3.26 -13.92 10.60
N LEU A 137 -4.00 -12.86 10.89
CA LEU A 137 -3.58 -11.48 10.62
C LEU A 137 -2.68 -10.98 11.75
N LYS A 138 -1.42 -10.74 11.44
CA LYS A 138 -0.43 -10.17 12.34
C LYS A 138 -0.26 -8.68 12.07
N ILE A 139 0.00 -7.91 13.12
CA ILE A 139 0.12 -6.46 13.05
C ILE A 139 1.53 -6.05 13.42
N ILE A 140 2.12 -5.18 12.60
CA ILE A 140 3.42 -4.59 12.86
C ILE A 140 3.27 -3.07 12.84
N ASP A 141 3.79 -2.41 13.86
CA ASP A 141 3.84 -0.95 13.93
C ASP A 141 5.06 -0.40 13.22
N ALA A 142 4.84 0.67 12.45
CA ALA A 142 5.87 1.42 11.77
C ALA A 142 5.51 2.91 11.77
N VAL A 143 6.50 3.77 11.67
CA VAL A 143 6.31 5.22 11.51
C VAL A 143 7.10 5.68 10.30
N VAL A 144 6.47 6.49 9.45
CA VAL A 144 7.08 7.05 8.25
C VAL A 144 7.22 8.55 8.41
N ASP A 145 8.46 9.05 8.31
CA ASP A 145 8.78 10.47 8.33
C ASP A 145 9.36 10.96 6.98
N LYS A 146 9.28 10.14 5.95
CA LYS A 146 9.79 10.44 4.61
C LYS A 146 8.93 11.48 3.91
N ILE A 147 9.58 12.46 3.26
CA ILE A 147 8.92 13.44 2.41
C ILE A 147 9.12 13.04 0.96
N VAL A 148 8.02 12.96 0.21
CA VAL A 148 8.04 12.78 -1.25
C VAL A 148 7.37 14.02 -1.85
N PRO A 149 8.11 14.86 -2.59
CA PRO A 149 7.53 16.05 -3.19
C PRO A 149 6.41 15.71 -4.18
N PRO A 150 5.38 16.57 -4.28
CA PRO A 150 4.32 16.37 -5.27
C PRO A 150 4.88 16.28 -6.69
N GLN A 151 4.32 15.39 -7.49
CA GLN A 151 4.73 15.21 -8.87
C GLN A 151 3.77 15.95 -9.82
N PRO A 152 4.24 16.37 -11.02
CA PRO A 152 3.37 16.93 -12.04
C PRO A 152 2.27 15.93 -12.44
N PRO A 153 1.05 16.42 -12.81
CA PRO A 153 -0.07 15.53 -13.15
C PRO A 153 0.16 14.61 -14.36
N THR A 154 1.17 14.91 -15.17
CA THR A 154 1.50 14.14 -16.40
C THR A 154 2.49 13.00 -16.17
N SER A 155 2.98 12.82 -14.94
CA SER A 155 3.94 11.76 -14.60
C SER A 155 3.42 10.89 -13.47
N LEU A 156 3.67 9.59 -13.55
CA LEU A 156 3.51 8.68 -12.43
C LEU A 156 4.67 8.82 -11.45
#